data_be397d155b82a6690655351d235bb786
#
_entry.id   be397d155b82a6690655351d235bb786
#
_cell.length_a   1.000
_cell.length_b   1.000
_cell.length_c   1.000
_cell.angle_alpha   90.00
_cell.angle_beta   90.00
_cell.angle_gamma   90.00
#
_symmetry.space_group_name_H-M   'P 1'
#
loop_
_entity.id
_entity.type
_entity.pdbx_description
1 polymer ?
#
loop_
_entity_poly.entity_id
_entity_poly.type
_entity_poly.pdbx_seq_one_letter_code
_entity_poly.pdbx_strand_id
1 'polypeptide(L)'
;MNEYALVTGASRGIGRAIAERLAHDGYTVILNYHSNTAAAETTKAAIEAAGGKAELLPFDVSDGKAIETALNQWEAAHEGEHISVLVNNAGIRRDGLMVFMNEDEWHDVMRTTTEGLYYITHYVLSGMLRARKGRIVNIASVSGVSGLPGQVNYSAAKAALIGATKALSKEVAARKVTVNAVAPGFIATDMTADLDEAELKKTIPAGRFGQPEEVAALVSFLCSDEAAYITGQVIQIAGGMG
;
A
#
# COMPACT_ATOMS: atom_id res chain seq x y z
N MET A 1 -7.57 23.19 -5.74
CA MET A 1 -6.31 22.46 -5.54
C MET A 1 -6.57 21.01 -5.93
N ASN A 2 -5.71 20.44 -6.75
CA ASN A 2 -5.78 19.02 -7.04
C ASN A 2 -5.40 18.23 -5.78
N GLU A 3 -6.05 17.11 -5.52
CA GLU A 3 -5.67 16.19 -4.44
C GLU A 3 -4.91 15.04 -5.06
N TYR A 4 -3.67 14.85 -4.62
CA TYR A 4 -2.80 13.81 -5.14
C TYR A 4 -2.73 12.61 -4.20
N ALA A 5 -2.85 11.41 -4.77
CA ALA A 5 -2.73 10.14 -4.07
C ALA A 5 -1.56 9.32 -4.63
N LEU A 6 -0.52 9.09 -3.84
CA LEU A 6 0.58 8.20 -4.21
C LEU A 6 0.26 6.77 -3.79
N VAL A 7 0.22 5.85 -4.75
CA VAL A 7 0.04 4.42 -4.51
C VAL A 7 1.31 3.67 -4.94
N THR A 8 1.97 2.99 -4.01
CA THR A 8 3.15 2.20 -4.34
C THR A 8 2.77 0.81 -4.84
N GLY A 9 3.52 0.31 -5.85
CA GLY A 9 3.20 -0.97 -6.48
C GLY A 9 1.84 -0.97 -7.19
N ALA A 10 1.51 0.14 -7.88
CA ALA A 10 0.18 0.41 -8.46
C ALA A 10 -0.05 -0.24 -9.83
N SER A 11 0.90 -0.97 -10.38
CA SER A 11 0.80 -1.52 -11.75
C SER A 11 -0.11 -2.75 -11.89
N ARG A 12 -0.44 -3.44 -10.77
CA ARG A 12 -1.27 -4.66 -10.77
C ARG A 12 -1.88 -4.96 -9.40
N GLY A 13 -2.77 -5.96 -9.36
CA GLY A 13 -3.33 -6.51 -8.13
C GLY A 13 -4.03 -5.48 -7.25
N ILE A 14 -3.81 -5.56 -5.95
CA ILE A 14 -4.41 -4.66 -4.95
C ILE A 14 -4.05 -3.20 -5.23
N GLY A 15 -2.77 -2.92 -5.55
CA GLY A 15 -2.32 -1.56 -5.82
C GLY A 15 -3.02 -0.91 -7.02
N ARG A 16 -3.24 -1.68 -8.11
CA ARG A 16 -4.01 -1.23 -9.27
C ARG A 16 -5.46 -0.91 -8.89
N ALA A 17 -6.13 -1.83 -8.20
CA ALA A 17 -7.53 -1.64 -7.80
C ALA A 17 -7.70 -0.40 -6.87
N ILE A 18 -6.74 -0.19 -5.96
CA ILE A 18 -6.71 1.02 -5.11
C ILE A 18 -6.53 2.28 -5.96
N ALA A 19 -5.59 2.26 -6.92
CA ALA A 19 -5.33 3.40 -7.80
C ALA A 19 -6.57 3.76 -8.66
N GLU A 20 -7.20 2.77 -9.29
CA GLU A 20 -8.42 2.96 -10.07
C GLU A 20 -9.56 3.51 -9.19
N ARG A 21 -9.72 3.01 -7.97
CA ARG A 21 -10.74 3.49 -7.05
C ARG A 21 -10.50 4.91 -6.57
N LEU A 22 -9.29 5.27 -6.16
CA LEU A 22 -8.95 6.63 -5.73
C LEU A 22 -9.09 7.65 -6.87
N ALA A 23 -8.77 7.26 -8.11
CA ALA A 23 -9.01 8.09 -9.28
C ALA A 23 -10.51 8.34 -9.52
N HIS A 24 -11.35 7.30 -9.35
CA HIS A 24 -12.82 7.42 -9.39
C HIS A 24 -13.35 8.37 -8.29
N ASP A 25 -12.72 8.36 -7.12
CA ASP A 25 -13.07 9.23 -5.98
C ASP A 25 -12.58 10.69 -6.17
N GLY A 26 -11.90 11.00 -7.29
CA GLY A 26 -11.52 12.37 -7.70
C GLY A 26 -10.06 12.74 -7.43
N TYR A 27 -9.24 11.83 -6.94
CA TYR A 27 -7.79 12.07 -6.79
C TYR A 27 -7.06 12.01 -8.14
N THR A 28 -6.02 12.84 -8.31
CA THR A 28 -4.99 12.57 -9.30
C THR A 28 -4.03 11.54 -8.73
N VAL A 29 -3.99 10.33 -9.32
CA VAL A 29 -3.24 9.22 -8.75
C VAL A 29 -1.84 9.13 -9.32
N ILE A 30 -0.84 9.15 -8.45
CA ILE A 30 0.56 8.92 -8.77
C ILE A 30 0.80 7.40 -8.67
N LEU A 31 0.99 6.77 -9.82
CA LEU A 31 1.21 5.33 -9.94
C LEU A 31 2.70 5.03 -9.80
N ASN A 32 3.13 4.62 -8.62
CA ASN A 32 4.49 4.11 -8.49
C ASN A 32 4.58 2.65 -8.94
N TYR A 33 5.64 2.35 -9.64
CA TYR A 33 6.04 1.00 -10.03
C TYR A 33 7.57 0.91 -10.14
N HIS A 34 8.12 -0.30 -10.08
CA HIS A 34 9.57 -0.50 -10.19
C HIS A 34 10.01 -0.64 -11.66
N SER A 35 9.62 -1.72 -12.34
CA SER A 35 10.17 -2.08 -13.66
C SER A 35 9.14 -2.38 -14.74
N ASN A 36 7.90 -2.74 -14.38
CA ASN A 36 6.89 -3.11 -15.36
C ASN A 36 6.12 -1.89 -15.89
N THR A 37 6.75 -1.14 -16.78
CA THR A 37 6.17 0.06 -17.40
C THR A 37 4.90 -0.27 -18.18
N ALA A 38 4.86 -1.39 -18.92
CA ALA A 38 3.69 -1.74 -19.71
C ALA A 38 2.44 -1.98 -18.84
N ALA A 39 2.59 -2.64 -17.69
CA ALA A 39 1.48 -2.81 -16.75
C ALA A 39 1.05 -1.49 -16.10
N ALA A 40 1.99 -0.60 -15.79
CA ALA A 40 1.69 0.71 -15.23
C ALA A 40 0.95 1.60 -16.24
N GLU A 41 1.37 1.61 -17.51
CA GLU A 41 0.69 2.30 -18.60
C GLU A 41 -0.73 1.74 -18.83
N THR A 42 -0.90 0.41 -18.73
CA THR A 42 -2.23 -0.20 -18.81
C THR A 42 -3.15 0.29 -17.69
N THR A 43 -2.62 0.38 -16.46
CA THR A 43 -3.40 0.92 -15.32
C THR A 43 -3.74 2.39 -15.52
N LYS A 44 -2.77 3.20 -15.98
CA LYS A 44 -3.00 4.62 -16.30
C LYS A 44 -4.08 4.78 -17.36
N ALA A 45 -3.97 4.05 -18.46
CA ALA A 45 -4.95 4.11 -19.55
C ALA A 45 -6.37 3.72 -19.09
N ALA A 46 -6.49 2.72 -18.21
CA ALA A 46 -7.78 2.34 -17.63
C ALA A 46 -8.41 3.46 -16.78
N ILE A 47 -7.59 4.14 -15.95
CA ILE A 47 -8.02 5.29 -15.15
C ILE A 47 -8.46 6.44 -16.05
N GLU A 48 -7.69 6.79 -17.09
CA GLU A 48 -7.99 7.86 -18.02
C GLU A 48 -9.24 7.55 -18.85
N ALA A 49 -9.42 6.31 -19.29
CA ALA A 49 -10.62 5.87 -20.01
C ALA A 49 -11.89 5.96 -19.15
N ALA A 50 -11.76 5.83 -17.82
CA ALA A 50 -12.85 6.04 -16.86
C ALA A 50 -13.07 7.52 -16.49
N GLY A 51 -12.30 8.46 -17.09
CA GLY A 51 -12.40 9.90 -16.82
C GLY A 51 -11.58 10.39 -15.62
N GLY A 52 -10.78 9.53 -15.00
CA GLY A 52 -9.87 9.86 -13.91
C GLY A 52 -8.55 10.48 -14.43
N LYS A 53 -7.64 10.77 -13.48
CA LYS A 53 -6.31 11.30 -13.78
C LYS A 53 -5.25 10.45 -13.13
N ALA A 54 -4.18 10.13 -13.87
CA ALA A 54 -3.06 9.37 -13.35
C ALA A 54 -1.72 9.83 -13.94
N GLU A 55 -0.69 9.78 -13.11
CA GLU A 55 0.71 10.08 -13.46
C GLU A 55 1.58 8.87 -13.13
N LEU A 56 2.58 8.59 -13.95
CA LEU A 56 3.54 7.53 -13.71
C LEU A 56 4.76 8.06 -12.96
N LEU A 57 5.17 7.39 -11.90
CA LEU A 57 6.36 7.74 -11.12
C LEU A 57 7.20 6.48 -10.83
N PRO A 58 8.10 6.10 -11.75
CA PRO A 58 8.93 4.90 -11.59
C PRO A 58 10.03 5.11 -10.56
N PHE A 59 10.09 4.23 -9.56
CA PHE A 59 11.22 4.06 -8.65
C PHE A 59 11.12 2.74 -7.90
N ASP A 60 12.27 2.19 -7.48
CA ASP A 60 12.33 1.08 -6.56
C ASP A 60 12.10 1.58 -5.13
N VAL A 61 11.08 1.05 -4.45
CA VAL A 61 10.75 1.42 -3.06
C VAL A 61 11.80 0.98 -2.05
N SER A 62 12.74 0.11 -2.43
CA SER A 62 13.87 -0.30 -1.60
C SER A 62 15.10 0.61 -1.74
N ASP A 63 15.07 1.57 -2.67
CA ASP A 63 16.16 2.52 -2.92
C ASP A 63 15.78 3.95 -2.47
N GLY A 64 16.25 4.34 -1.29
CA GLY A 64 15.95 5.67 -0.73
C GLY A 64 16.41 6.83 -1.61
N LYS A 65 17.51 6.69 -2.39
CA LYS A 65 17.98 7.74 -3.30
C LYS A 65 17.09 7.84 -4.54
N ALA A 66 16.66 6.71 -5.08
CA ALA A 66 15.72 6.69 -6.20
C ALA A 66 14.38 7.33 -5.81
N ILE A 67 13.88 7.05 -4.60
CA ILE A 67 12.67 7.65 -4.04
C ILE A 67 12.83 9.17 -3.93
N GLU A 68 13.90 9.63 -3.26
CA GLU A 68 14.17 11.06 -3.08
C GLU A 68 14.27 11.79 -4.42
N THR A 69 14.99 11.23 -5.37
CA THR A 69 15.15 11.82 -6.72
C THR A 69 13.80 11.95 -7.43
N ALA A 70 13.00 10.87 -7.45
CA ALA A 70 11.72 10.85 -8.13
C ALA A 70 10.70 11.82 -7.48
N LEU A 71 10.64 11.85 -6.15
CA LEU A 71 9.72 12.73 -5.44
C LEU A 71 10.13 14.20 -5.52
N ASN A 72 11.45 14.52 -5.49
CA ASN A 72 11.94 15.89 -5.72
C ASN A 72 11.60 16.38 -7.14
N GLN A 73 11.73 15.52 -8.16
CA GLN A 73 11.32 15.86 -9.53
C GLN A 73 9.81 16.11 -9.63
N TRP A 74 9.02 15.28 -8.95
CA TRP A 74 7.57 15.45 -8.90
C TRP A 74 7.19 16.78 -8.22
N GLU A 75 7.77 17.10 -7.05
CA GLU A 75 7.52 18.38 -6.36
C GLU A 75 7.91 19.60 -7.21
N ALA A 76 9.03 19.53 -7.92
CA ALA A 76 9.47 20.62 -8.79
C ALA A 76 8.52 20.85 -9.99
N ALA A 77 7.86 19.80 -10.46
CA ALA A 77 6.86 19.90 -11.54
C ALA A 77 5.47 20.32 -11.02
N HIS A 78 5.22 20.25 -9.72
CA HIS A 78 3.92 20.50 -9.08
C HIS A 78 4.04 21.56 -7.98
N GLU A 79 4.64 22.71 -8.30
CA GLU A 79 4.92 23.78 -7.35
C GLU A 79 3.66 24.22 -6.58
N GLY A 80 3.72 24.18 -5.25
CA GLY A 80 2.62 24.52 -4.35
C GLY A 80 1.62 23.40 -4.07
N GLU A 81 1.72 22.27 -4.74
CA GLU A 81 0.91 21.07 -4.49
C GLU A 81 1.61 20.14 -3.46
N HIS A 82 0.88 19.17 -2.96
CA HIS A 82 1.43 18.13 -2.07
C HIS A 82 0.64 16.82 -2.21
N ILE A 83 1.29 15.73 -1.88
CA ILE A 83 0.66 14.41 -1.83
C ILE A 83 -0.18 14.34 -0.54
N SER A 84 -1.51 14.33 -0.69
CA SER A 84 -2.46 14.31 0.44
C SER A 84 -2.84 12.90 0.88
N VAL A 85 -2.68 11.91 0.00
CA VAL A 85 -2.92 10.49 0.28
C VAL A 85 -1.67 9.68 -0.06
N LEU A 86 -1.26 8.82 0.86
CA LEU A 86 -0.19 7.84 0.63
C LEU A 86 -0.73 6.43 0.92
N VAL A 87 -0.62 5.54 -0.05
CA VAL A 87 -0.87 4.10 0.14
C VAL A 87 0.44 3.32 -0.02
N ASN A 88 1.00 2.89 1.09
CA ASN A 88 2.14 1.99 1.13
C ASN A 88 1.66 0.56 0.85
N ASN A 89 1.61 0.19 -0.43
CA ASN A 89 1.14 -1.12 -0.87
C ASN A 89 2.26 -2.01 -1.41
N ALA A 90 3.34 -1.45 -1.95
CA ALA A 90 4.43 -2.24 -2.50
C ALA A 90 4.95 -3.28 -1.51
N GLY A 91 5.16 -4.49 -1.98
CA GLY A 91 5.67 -5.60 -1.18
C GLY A 91 5.92 -6.81 -2.06
N ILE A 92 6.79 -7.67 -1.61
CA ILE A 92 7.12 -8.94 -2.25
C ILE A 92 6.99 -10.09 -1.27
N ARG A 93 6.82 -11.31 -1.78
CA ARG A 93 6.79 -12.55 -1.01
C ARG A 93 7.98 -13.43 -1.40
N ARG A 94 8.67 -13.97 -0.41
CA ARG A 94 9.73 -14.98 -0.53
C ARG A 94 9.46 -16.04 0.54
N ASP A 95 8.53 -16.93 0.23
CA ASP A 95 8.07 -17.93 1.18
C ASP A 95 9.08 -19.09 1.28
N GLY A 96 9.34 -19.53 2.50
CA GLY A 96 10.23 -20.63 2.81
C GLY A 96 10.32 -20.86 4.32
N LEU A 97 10.62 -22.10 4.73
CA LEU A 97 10.86 -22.38 6.14
C LEU A 97 12.13 -21.66 6.59
N MET A 98 12.11 -21.08 7.79
CA MET A 98 13.21 -20.26 8.34
C MET A 98 14.57 -20.96 8.25
N VAL A 99 14.62 -22.28 8.46
CA VAL A 99 15.86 -23.07 8.42
C VAL A 99 16.51 -23.14 7.03
N PHE A 100 15.74 -22.87 5.97
CA PHE A 100 16.21 -22.88 4.59
C PHE A 100 16.22 -21.50 3.95
N MET A 101 15.72 -20.48 4.65
CA MET A 101 15.66 -19.10 4.18
C MET A 101 17.06 -18.50 4.12
N ASN A 102 17.45 -17.98 2.98
CA ASN A 102 18.73 -17.27 2.84
C ASN A 102 18.61 -15.78 3.22
N GLU A 103 19.76 -15.13 3.38
CA GLU A 103 19.82 -13.71 3.79
C GLU A 103 19.16 -12.77 2.78
N ASP A 104 19.29 -13.05 1.47
CA ASP A 104 18.71 -12.20 0.42
C ASP A 104 17.19 -12.26 0.46
N GLU A 105 16.60 -13.44 0.65
CA GLU A 105 15.14 -13.61 0.78
C GLU A 105 14.58 -12.85 2.00
N TRP A 106 15.33 -12.80 3.10
CA TRP A 106 14.99 -12.01 4.26
C TRP A 106 15.10 -10.51 3.95
N HIS A 107 16.24 -10.08 3.46
CA HIS A 107 16.53 -8.66 3.24
C HIS A 107 15.66 -8.05 2.13
N ASP A 108 15.40 -8.76 1.04
CA ASP A 108 14.53 -8.29 -0.03
C ASP A 108 13.13 -7.93 0.48
N VAL A 109 12.53 -8.83 1.27
CA VAL A 109 11.19 -8.61 1.83
C VAL A 109 11.19 -7.44 2.83
N MET A 110 12.20 -7.39 3.72
CA MET A 110 12.32 -6.32 4.70
C MET A 110 12.54 -4.96 4.05
N ARG A 111 13.48 -4.84 3.11
CA ARG A 111 13.78 -3.58 2.42
C ARG A 111 12.59 -3.07 1.64
N THR A 112 12.00 -3.92 0.80
CA THR A 112 10.83 -3.51 0.00
C THR A 112 9.69 -3.01 0.88
N THR A 113 9.45 -3.65 2.03
CA THR A 113 8.29 -3.37 2.87
C THR A 113 8.57 -2.30 3.92
N THR A 114 9.63 -2.47 4.73
CA THR A 114 9.86 -1.60 5.89
C THR A 114 10.65 -0.35 5.55
N GLU A 115 11.71 -0.48 4.75
CA GLU A 115 12.49 0.69 4.33
C GLU A 115 11.68 1.53 3.33
N GLY A 116 10.93 0.90 2.41
CA GLY A 116 10.02 1.60 1.50
C GLY A 116 8.98 2.43 2.25
N LEU A 117 8.34 1.86 3.28
CA LEU A 117 7.44 2.61 4.15
C LEU A 117 8.15 3.82 4.77
N TYR A 118 9.36 3.63 5.31
CA TYR A 118 10.11 4.70 5.98
C TYR A 118 10.44 5.83 5.01
N TYR A 119 11.13 5.55 3.91
CA TYR A 119 11.61 6.59 2.99
C TYR A 119 10.47 7.40 2.38
N ILE A 120 9.44 6.72 1.88
CA ILE A 120 8.33 7.40 1.21
C ILE A 120 7.49 8.20 2.21
N THR A 121 7.15 7.60 3.36
CA THR A 121 6.37 8.28 4.40
C THR A 121 7.13 9.48 4.94
N HIS A 122 8.42 9.34 5.24
CA HIS A 122 9.27 10.42 5.72
C HIS A 122 9.27 11.62 4.75
N TYR A 123 9.36 11.34 3.44
CA TYR A 123 9.36 12.38 2.42
C TYR A 123 8.01 13.13 2.37
N VAL A 124 6.90 12.42 2.18
CA VAL A 124 5.59 13.06 1.96
C VAL A 124 5.00 13.70 3.21
N LEU A 125 5.40 13.23 4.39
CA LEU A 125 4.82 13.64 5.66
C LEU A 125 4.94 15.15 5.92
N SER A 126 6.05 15.77 5.51
CA SER A 126 6.28 17.21 5.71
C SER A 126 5.21 18.06 5.02
N GLY A 127 4.80 17.69 3.81
CA GLY A 127 3.72 18.33 3.04
C GLY A 127 2.37 18.19 3.74
N MET A 128 2.02 16.97 4.17
CA MET A 128 0.79 16.70 4.90
C MET A 128 0.68 17.47 6.22
N LEU A 129 1.79 17.57 6.97
CA LEU A 129 1.84 18.28 8.25
C LEU A 129 1.67 19.80 8.08
N ARG A 130 2.27 20.39 7.02
CA ARG A 130 2.11 21.80 6.68
C ARG A 130 0.67 22.11 6.25
N ALA A 131 0.11 21.29 5.38
CA ALA A 131 -1.26 21.42 4.89
C ALA A 131 -2.32 21.11 5.98
N ARG A 132 -1.92 20.46 7.08
CA ARG A 132 -2.84 19.93 8.10
C ARG A 132 -3.94 19.05 7.49
N LYS A 133 -3.56 18.25 6.50
CA LYS A 133 -4.41 17.29 5.78
C LYS A 133 -3.53 16.14 5.27
N GLY A 134 -3.87 14.93 5.62
CA GLY A 134 -3.17 13.74 5.10
C GLY A 134 -3.88 12.45 5.47
N ARG A 135 -3.75 11.45 4.59
CA ARG A 135 -4.26 10.09 4.79
C ARG A 135 -3.14 9.11 4.42
N ILE A 136 -2.71 8.32 5.37
CA ILE A 136 -1.71 7.26 5.15
C ILE A 136 -2.37 5.92 5.42
N VAL A 137 -2.36 5.05 4.41
CA VAL A 137 -2.86 3.69 4.53
C VAL A 137 -1.74 2.70 4.20
N ASN A 138 -1.40 1.85 5.16
CA ASN A 138 -0.38 0.83 5.02
C ASN A 138 -1.05 -0.52 4.71
N ILE A 139 -0.72 -1.14 3.59
CA ILE A 139 -1.23 -2.47 3.24
C ILE A 139 -0.37 -3.52 3.95
N ALA A 140 -0.85 -3.93 5.12
CA ALA A 140 -0.28 -5.00 5.92
C ALA A 140 -0.68 -6.39 5.37
N SER A 141 -0.99 -7.33 6.23
CA SER A 141 -1.50 -8.68 5.93
C SER A 141 -2.00 -9.33 7.22
N VAL A 142 -2.92 -10.28 7.12
CA VAL A 142 -3.23 -11.19 8.24
C VAL A 142 -1.99 -11.94 8.70
N SER A 143 -1.04 -12.23 7.80
CA SER A 143 0.27 -12.81 8.17
C SER A 143 1.06 -11.93 9.12
N GLY A 144 0.90 -10.60 9.05
CA GLY A 144 1.51 -9.66 9.99
C GLY A 144 0.78 -9.55 11.33
N VAL A 145 -0.47 -10.04 11.41
CA VAL A 145 -1.28 -10.06 12.64
C VAL A 145 -1.06 -11.35 13.42
N SER A 146 -1.20 -12.50 12.75
CA SER A 146 -1.20 -13.82 13.39
C SER A 146 0.04 -14.68 13.06
N GLY A 147 0.82 -14.29 12.05
CA GLY A 147 1.91 -15.12 11.53
C GLY A 147 1.40 -16.26 10.66
N LEU A 148 2.22 -16.70 9.70
CA LEU A 148 1.96 -17.90 8.91
C LEU A 148 3.25 -18.73 8.79
N PRO A 149 3.17 -20.07 8.92
CA PRO A 149 4.33 -20.94 8.65
C PRO A 149 4.87 -20.71 7.24
N GLY A 150 6.20 -20.69 7.10
CA GLY A 150 6.87 -20.42 5.82
C GLY A 150 6.94 -18.93 5.43
N GLN A 151 6.44 -18.03 6.26
CA GLN A 151 6.42 -16.58 5.98
C GLN A 151 7.06 -15.75 7.10
N VAL A 152 8.13 -16.20 7.72
CA VAL A 152 8.73 -15.49 8.85
C VAL A 152 9.20 -14.09 8.45
N ASN A 153 9.86 -13.94 7.30
CA ASN A 153 10.28 -12.64 6.74
C ASN A 153 9.06 -11.74 6.41
N TYR A 154 8.08 -12.27 5.69
CA TYR A 154 6.89 -11.53 5.26
C TYR A 154 6.02 -11.13 6.47
N SER A 155 5.79 -12.06 7.40
CA SER A 155 5.06 -11.78 8.64
C SER A 155 5.75 -10.71 9.49
N ALA A 156 7.07 -10.79 9.64
CA ALA A 156 7.87 -9.78 10.35
C ALA A 156 7.74 -8.40 9.69
N ALA A 157 7.91 -8.32 8.37
CA ALA A 157 7.80 -7.08 7.62
C ALA A 157 6.39 -6.47 7.71
N LYS A 158 5.34 -7.29 7.56
CA LYS A 158 3.95 -6.81 7.66
C LYS A 158 3.55 -6.44 9.11
N ALA A 159 4.10 -7.11 10.11
CA ALA A 159 3.96 -6.72 11.51
C ALA A 159 4.65 -5.38 11.81
N ALA A 160 5.79 -5.11 11.17
CA ALA A 160 6.47 -3.81 11.30
C ALA A 160 5.59 -2.66 10.80
N LEU A 161 4.85 -2.84 9.70
CA LEU A 161 3.88 -1.84 9.22
C LEU A 161 2.79 -1.55 10.25
N ILE A 162 2.32 -2.59 10.95
CA ILE A 162 1.31 -2.47 12.02
C ILE A 162 1.86 -1.65 13.19
N GLY A 163 3.09 -1.93 13.62
CA GLY A 163 3.77 -1.18 14.67
C GLY A 163 3.97 0.29 14.29
N ALA A 164 4.50 0.54 13.08
CA ALA A 164 4.70 1.88 12.54
C ALA A 164 3.39 2.67 12.42
N THR A 165 2.30 2.04 11.96
CA THR A 165 0.96 2.64 11.89
C THR A 165 0.52 3.18 13.25
N LYS A 166 0.61 2.34 14.29
CA LYS A 166 0.18 2.70 15.65
C LYS A 166 1.02 3.80 16.28
N ALA A 167 2.32 3.82 16.02
CA ALA A 167 3.22 4.85 16.54
C ALA A 167 3.00 6.18 15.80
N LEU A 168 3.11 6.19 14.47
CA LEU A 168 3.01 7.39 13.67
C LEU A 168 1.65 8.08 13.80
N SER A 169 0.56 7.31 13.92
CA SER A 169 -0.78 7.89 14.10
C SER A 169 -0.86 8.83 15.31
N LYS A 170 -0.16 8.52 16.40
CA LYS A 170 -0.13 9.35 17.61
C LYS A 170 0.70 10.62 17.44
N GLU A 171 1.75 10.55 16.62
CA GLU A 171 2.62 11.71 16.36
C GLU A 171 1.91 12.77 15.51
N VAL A 172 1.06 12.34 14.55
CA VAL A 172 0.54 13.23 13.51
C VAL A 172 -0.93 13.60 13.65
N ALA A 173 -1.69 12.95 14.54
CA ALA A 173 -3.14 13.14 14.70
C ALA A 173 -3.52 14.61 14.98
N ALA A 174 -2.73 15.34 15.80
CA ALA A 174 -2.95 16.75 16.08
C ALA A 174 -2.82 17.66 14.83
N ARG A 175 -2.22 17.14 13.76
CA ARG A 175 -2.09 17.80 12.46
C ARG A 175 -3.15 17.35 11.45
N LYS A 176 -4.22 16.66 11.87
CA LYS A 176 -5.30 16.13 11.03
C LYS A 176 -4.80 15.14 9.95
N VAL A 177 -3.69 14.48 10.23
CA VAL A 177 -3.18 13.36 9.42
C VAL A 177 -3.62 12.07 10.10
N THR A 178 -4.26 11.16 9.36
CA THR A 178 -4.62 9.83 9.85
C THR A 178 -3.66 8.79 9.28
N VAL A 179 -3.36 7.78 10.07
CA VAL A 179 -2.50 6.65 9.67
C VAL A 179 -3.19 5.36 10.08
N ASN A 180 -3.57 4.53 9.10
CA ASN A 180 -4.24 3.27 9.35
C ASN A 180 -3.56 2.12 8.56
N ALA A 181 -3.77 0.90 8.99
CA ALA A 181 -3.36 -0.29 8.26
C ALA A 181 -4.60 -1.10 7.83
N VAL A 182 -4.55 -1.58 6.61
CA VAL A 182 -5.46 -2.62 6.11
C VAL A 182 -4.68 -3.92 6.07
N ALA A 183 -5.23 -4.99 6.62
CA ALA A 183 -4.62 -6.31 6.67
C ALA A 183 -5.44 -7.32 5.85
N PRO A 184 -5.16 -7.46 4.55
CA PRO A 184 -5.85 -8.43 3.70
C PRO A 184 -5.53 -9.87 4.11
N GLY A 185 -6.51 -10.77 3.92
CA GLY A 185 -6.33 -12.20 3.85
C GLY A 185 -5.90 -12.65 2.44
N PHE A 186 -6.40 -13.80 1.99
CA PHE A 186 -6.18 -14.25 0.62
C PHE A 186 -7.03 -13.45 -0.36
N ILE A 187 -6.36 -12.70 -1.24
CA ILE A 187 -6.97 -11.86 -2.29
C ILE A 187 -6.57 -12.43 -3.65
N ALA A 188 -7.53 -12.56 -4.56
CA ALA A 188 -7.31 -13.07 -5.92
C ALA A 188 -6.45 -12.10 -6.74
N THR A 189 -5.16 -12.37 -6.84
CA THR A 189 -4.15 -11.57 -7.54
C THR A 189 -3.07 -12.48 -8.13
N ASP A 190 -2.18 -11.93 -8.97
CA ASP A 190 -1.01 -12.66 -9.48
C ASP A 190 -0.14 -13.22 -8.34
N MET A 191 -0.08 -12.54 -7.19
CA MET A 191 0.71 -12.96 -6.03
C MET A 191 0.18 -14.24 -5.37
N THR A 192 -1.08 -14.58 -5.58
CA THR A 192 -1.76 -15.76 -5.02
C THR A 192 -2.13 -16.79 -6.08
N ALA A 193 -1.78 -16.57 -7.34
CA ALA A 193 -2.14 -17.43 -8.46
C ALA A 193 -1.48 -18.83 -8.41
N ASP A 194 -0.36 -18.93 -7.70
CA ASP A 194 0.39 -20.19 -7.47
C ASP A 194 -0.14 -21.00 -6.28
N LEU A 195 -1.10 -20.47 -5.51
CA LEU A 195 -1.66 -21.13 -4.33
C LEU A 195 -2.80 -22.07 -4.70
N ASP A 196 -2.93 -23.17 -3.96
CA ASP A 196 -4.10 -24.07 -4.09
C ASP A 196 -5.36 -23.40 -3.50
N GLU A 197 -6.05 -22.65 -4.37
CA GLU A 197 -7.26 -21.94 -3.97
C GLU A 197 -8.35 -22.89 -3.44
N ALA A 198 -8.46 -24.11 -3.99
CA ALA A 198 -9.50 -25.07 -3.58
C ALA A 198 -9.31 -25.56 -2.14
N GLU A 199 -8.05 -25.74 -1.71
CA GLU A 199 -7.73 -26.11 -0.33
C GLU A 199 -7.82 -24.90 0.60
N LEU A 200 -7.28 -23.75 0.20
CA LEU A 200 -7.25 -22.56 1.05
C LEU A 200 -8.66 -21.98 1.33
N LYS A 201 -9.59 -22.07 0.37
CA LYS A 201 -11.01 -21.68 0.60
C LYS A 201 -11.63 -22.38 1.80
N LYS A 202 -11.22 -23.61 2.10
CA LYS A 202 -11.75 -24.36 3.24
C LYS A 202 -11.34 -23.75 4.59
N THR A 203 -10.26 -22.99 4.61
CA THR A 203 -9.75 -22.31 5.81
C THR A 203 -10.32 -20.91 6.00
N ILE A 204 -11.01 -20.39 4.98
CA ILE A 204 -11.61 -19.05 5.00
C ILE A 204 -13.10 -19.19 5.37
N PRO A 205 -13.58 -18.63 6.49
CA PRO A 205 -15.00 -18.73 6.86
C PRO A 205 -15.97 -18.25 5.78
N ALA A 206 -15.60 -17.19 5.01
CA ALA A 206 -16.38 -16.71 3.87
C ALA A 206 -16.38 -17.65 2.65
N GLY A 207 -15.58 -18.73 2.64
CA GLY A 207 -15.53 -19.76 1.61
C GLY A 207 -14.94 -19.30 0.25
N ARG A 208 -14.29 -18.15 0.19
CA ARG A 208 -13.72 -17.61 -1.05
C ARG A 208 -12.52 -16.68 -0.77
N PHE A 209 -11.70 -16.48 -1.78
CA PHE A 209 -10.75 -15.38 -1.78
C PHE A 209 -11.50 -14.04 -1.88
N GLY A 210 -10.95 -12.99 -1.25
CA GLY A 210 -11.39 -11.62 -1.48
C GLY A 210 -10.96 -11.13 -2.87
N GLN A 211 -11.60 -10.04 -3.31
CA GLN A 211 -11.24 -9.38 -4.57
C GLN A 211 -10.43 -8.11 -4.27
N PRO A 212 -9.51 -7.70 -5.15
CA PRO A 212 -8.74 -6.46 -5.00
C PRO A 212 -9.63 -5.23 -4.78
N GLU A 213 -10.80 -5.20 -5.41
CA GLU A 213 -11.78 -4.12 -5.31
C GLU A 213 -12.38 -4.01 -3.90
N GLU A 214 -12.51 -5.12 -3.19
CA GLU A 214 -12.99 -5.12 -1.80
C GLU A 214 -11.96 -4.44 -0.87
N VAL A 215 -10.67 -4.68 -1.12
CA VAL A 215 -9.59 -3.96 -0.42
C VAL A 215 -9.58 -2.48 -0.78
N ALA A 216 -9.72 -2.17 -2.07
CA ALA A 216 -9.75 -0.80 -2.57
C ALA A 216 -10.92 0.01 -1.98
N ALA A 217 -12.09 -0.60 -1.79
CA ALA A 217 -13.24 0.05 -1.17
C ALA A 217 -12.96 0.48 0.28
N LEU A 218 -12.30 -0.38 1.07
CA LEU A 218 -11.90 -0.04 2.43
C LEU A 218 -10.84 1.06 2.46
N VAL A 219 -9.84 0.99 1.56
CA VAL A 219 -8.80 2.03 1.45
C VAL A 219 -9.43 3.37 1.07
N SER A 220 -10.33 3.41 0.10
CA SER A 220 -11.07 4.60 -0.31
C SER A 220 -11.82 5.23 0.87
N PHE A 221 -12.55 4.44 1.65
CA PHE A 221 -13.21 4.91 2.86
C PHE A 221 -12.23 5.53 3.86
N LEU A 222 -11.10 4.86 4.13
CA LEU A 222 -10.08 5.37 5.06
C LEU A 222 -9.38 6.65 4.56
N CYS A 223 -9.38 6.89 3.26
CA CYS A 223 -8.86 8.12 2.66
C CYS A 223 -9.87 9.27 2.64
N SER A 224 -11.16 8.99 2.84
CA SER A 224 -12.23 9.99 2.83
C SER A 224 -12.28 10.86 4.11
N ASP A 225 -13.07 11.92 4.06
CA ASP A 225 -13.33 12.76 5.23
C ASP A 225 -14.25 12.09 6.25
N GLU A 226 -15.03 11.08 5.84
CA GLU A 226 -15.88 10.28 6.74
C GLU A 226 -15.04 9.48 7.74
N ALA A 227 -13.80 9.12 7.39
CA ALA A 227 -12.85 8.41 8.25
C ALA A 227 -11.93 9.35 9.06
N ALA A 228 -12.21 10.65 9.12
CA ALA A 228 -11.31 11.64 9.73
C ALA A 228 -10.99 11.40 11.23
N TYR A 229 -11.81 10.61 11.94
CA TYR A 229 -11.58 10.24 13.33
C TYR A 229 -11.03 8.83 13.51
N ILE A 230 -10.80 8.09 12.40
CA ILE A 230 -10.22 6.75 12.39
C ILE A 230 -8.71 6.88 12.16
N THR A 231 -7.90 6.61 13.19
CA THR A 231 -6.44 6.63 13.09
C THR A 231 -5.82 5.61 14.05
N GLY A 232 -4.67 5.06 13.69
CA GLY A 232 -3.96 4.02 14.44
C GLY A 232 -4.61 2.64 14.38
N GLN A 233 -5.60 2.43 13.51
CA GLN A 233 -6.35 1.19 13.42
C GLN A 233 -5.68 0.19 12.47
N VAL A 234 -5.90 -1.09 12.75
CA VAL A 234 -5.52 -2.20 11.89
C VAL A 234 -6.81 -2.95 11.55
N ILE A 235 -7.27 -2.80 10.33
CA ILE A 235 -8.55 -3.37 9.90
C ILE A 235 -8.27 -4.57 9.01
N GLN A 236 -8.70 -5.74 9.46
CA GLN A 236 -8.59 -6.97 8.67
C GLN A 236 -9.70 -7.03 7.63
N ILE A 237 -9.34 -7.40 6.41
CA ILE A 237 -10.27 -7.74 5.33
C ILE A 237 -9.93 -9.13 4.82
N ALA A 238 -10.43 -10.15 5.53
CA ALA A 238 -9.91 -11.50 5.46
C ALA A 238 -11.00 -12.59 5.44
N GLY A 239 -12.25 -12.24 5.21
CA GLY A 239 -13.34 -13.22 5.13
C GLY A 239 -13.58 -14.02 6.42
N GLY A 240 -13.24 -13.45 7.58
CA GLY A 240 -13.38 -14.08 8.90
C GLY A 240 -12.14 -14.84 9.37
N MET A 241 -11.03 -14.82 8.63
CA MET A 241 -9.72 -15.29 9.09
C MET A 241 -9.10 -14.27 10.05
N GLY A 242 -8.55 -14.70 11.20
CA GLY A 242 -7.84 -13.83 12.13
C GLY A 242 -8.15 -14.10 13.57
#